data_b32ffc8b8c7f6dbb68d9937a8834e176
#
_entry.id   b32ffc8b8c7f6dbb68d9937a8834e176
#
_cell.length_a   1.000
_cell.length_b   1.000
_cell.length_c   1.000
_cell.angle_alpha   90.00
_cell.angle_beta   90.00
_cell.angle_gamma   90.00
#
_symmetry.space_group_name_H-M   'P 1'
#
loop_
_entity.id
_entity.type
_entity.pdbx_description
1 polymer ?
#
loop_
_entity_poly.entity_id
_entity_poly.type
_entity_poly.pdbx_seq_one_letter_code
_entity_poly.pdbx_strand_id
1 'polypeptide(L)'
;LAVLLLGVLVTADMVPVNLRYLNGDTFVLPNRAEIRPTEADRQILADSTGEPGYRVLNLSVSTFNDASTSYFHRSVGGYHGAKLHRYQDLIDRHLSKMNMNVYNMLNTRYVIVPDQQTGRLSVQHNPEANGAAWFVDSVAFVETPDLEIDALTTTDTKRVAVVDERFADALQGVVPAADSTASIRMTEYRVNLQRYEYTAPAEGVAVFSEIYYPHGWTAYVDGEEAPYFRADY
;
A
#
# COMPACT_ATOMS: atom_id res chain seq x y z
N LEU A 1 18.61 50.08 -17.08
CA LEU A 1 19.97 49.56 -17.23
C LEU A 1 20.29 48.48 -16.17
N ALA A 2 20.09 48.76 -14.86
CA ALA A 2 20.39 47.81 -13.77
C ALA A 2 19.65 46.44 -13.91
N VAL A 3 18.38 46.47 -14.29
CA VAL A 3 17.58 45.23 -14.50
C VAL A 3 18.12 44.38 -15.66
N LEU A 4 18.52 45.04 -16.76
CA LEU A 4 19.11 44.34 -17.88
C LEU A 4 20.48 43.74 -17.51
N LEU A 5 21.30 44.45 -16.76
CA LEU A 5 22.60 43.99 -16.29
C LEU A 5 22.43 42.78 -15.34
N LEU A 6 21.47 42.84 -14.43
CA LEU A 6 21.14 41.74 -13.54
C LEU A 6 20.65 40.50 -14.33
N GLY A 7 19.79 40.72 -15.33
CA GLY A 7 19.32 39.63 -16.20
C GLY A 7 20.46 38.93 -16.95
N VAL A 8 21.41 39.69 -17.48
CA VAL A 8 22.62 39.16 -18.16
C VAL A 8 23.47 38.34 -17.18
N LEU A 9 23.69 38.88 -15.96
CA LEU A 9 24.52 38.19 -14.96
C LEU A 9 23.86 36.87 -14.50
N VAL A 10 22.56 36.88 -14.24
CA VAL A 10 21.83 35.66 -13.88
C VAL A 10 21.87 34.64 -15.03
N THR A 11 21.67 35.09 -16.26
CA THR A 11 21.72 34.17 -17.41
C THR A 11 23.13 33.58 -17.59
N ALA A 12 24.17 34.40 -17.46
CA ALA A 12 25.55 33.95 -17.55
C ALA A 12 25.95 32.94 -16.46
N ASP A 13 25.38 33.06 -15.30
CA ASP A 13 25.57 32.09 -14.19
C ASP A 13 24.76 30.80 -14.41
N MET A 14 23.47 30.92 -14.74
CA MET A 14 22.57 29.78 -14.81
C MET A 14 22.73 28.90 -16.06
N VAL A 15 23.08 29.50 -17.22
CA VAL A 15 23.22 28.74 -18.47
C VAL A 15 24.31 27.67 -18.40
N PRO A 16 25.54 27.94 -17.92
CA PRO A 16 26.57 26.91 -17.79
C PRO A 16 26.18 25.79 -16.80
N VAL A 17 25.46 26.13 -15.74
CA VAL A 17 24.94 25.13 -14.75
C VAL A 17 23.89 24.24 -15.42
N ASN A 18 22.92 24.84 -16.10
CA ASN A 18 21.85 24.08 -16.76
C ASN A 18 22.41 23.18 -17.88
N LEU A 19 23.40 23.63 -18.66
CA LEU A 19 24.00 22.80 -19.72
C LEU A 19 24.72 21.55 -19.19
N ARG A 20 25.09 21.50 -17.91
CA ARG A 20 25.63 20.27 -17.29
C ARG A 20 24.57 19.18 -17.13
N TYR A 21 23.31 19.58 -16.92
CA TYR A 21 22.20 18.68 -16.62
C TYR A 21 21.21 18.52 -17.80
N LEU A 22 21.10 19.56 -18.64
CA LEU A 22 20.20 19.59 -19.80
C LEU A 22 21.01 19.83 -21.08
N ASN A 23 21.63 18.78 -21.58
CA ASN A 23 22.39 18.75 -22.83
C ASN A 23 21.85 17.71 -23.80
N GLY A 24 22.43 17.58 -24.96
CA GLY A 24 21.96 16.63 -25.99
C GLY A 24 21.93 15.17 -25.55
N ASP A 25 22.81 14.79 -24.62
CA ASP A 25 22.87 13.43 -24.09
C ASP A 25 21.75 13.12 -23.07
N THR A 26 21.15 14.16 -22.51
CA THR A 26 20.02 14.04 -21.56
C THR A 26 18.73 13.68 -22.26
N PHE A 27 18.58 14.04 -23.55
CA PHE A 27 17.36 13.75 -24.29
C PHE A 27 17.44 12.37 -24.94
N VAL A 28 16.51 11.51 -24.59
CA VAL A 28 16.37 10.17 -25.17
C VAL A 28 15.15 10.10 -26.07
N LEU A 29 15.20 9.21 -27.06
CA LEU A 29 14.02 8.96 -27.90
C LEU A 29 12.86 8.47 -27.03
N PRO A 30 11.61 8.90 -27.29
CA PRO A 30 10.45 8.53 -26.49
C PRO A 30 10.32 7.03 -26.25
N ASN A 31 10.62 6.21 -27.26
CA ASN A 31 10.57 4.75 -27.16
C ASN A 31 11.65 4.12 -26.25
N ARG A 32 12.69 4.86 -25.88
CA ARG A 32 13.71 4.42 -24.91
C ARG A 32 13.41 4.87 -23.48
N ALA A 33 12.57 5.88 -23.33
CA ALA A 33 12.12 6.37 -22.03
C ALA A 33 10.88 5.56 -21.50
N GLU A 34 10.28 4.72 -22.35
CA GLU A 34 9.11 3.95 -21.99
C GLU A 34 9.48 2.82 -21.01
N ILE A 35 8.89 2.86 -19.83
CA ILE A 35 8.96 1.77 -18.87
C ILE A 35 8.05 0.65 -19.35
N ARG A 36 8.60 -0.53 -19.57
CA ARG A 36 7.87 -1.69 -20.08
C ARG A 36 7.73 -2.76 -19.02
N PRO A 37 6.58 -3.45 -18.96
CA PRO A 37 6.38 -4.52 -18.02
C PRO A 37 7.36 -5.67 -18.29
N THR A 38 7.93 -6.20 -17.22
CA THR A 38 8.73 -7.43 -17.25
C THR A 38 7.84 -8.64 -17.53
N GLU A 39 8.44 -9.83 -17.69
CA GLU A 39 7.66 -11.06 -17.81
C GLU A 39 6.88 -11.37 -16.54
N ALA A 40 7.47 -11.09 -15.36
CA ALA A 40 6.79 -11.22 -14.08
C ALA A 40 5.57 -10.28 -13.97
N ASP A 41 5.72 -9.01 -14.39
CA ASP A 41 4.59 -8.07 -14.40
C ASP A 41 3.48 -8.56 -15.32
N ARG A 42 3.82 -9.06 -16.53
CA ARG A 42 2.83 -9.60 -17.47
C ARG A 42 2.10 -10.82 -16.90
N GLN A 43 2.81 -11.69 -16.19
CA GLN A 43 2.21 -12.86 -15.54
C GLN A 43 1.20 -12.44 -14.47
N ILE A 44 1.53 -11.45 -13.62
CA ILE A 44 0.63 -10.93 -12.59
C ILE A 44 -0.59 -10.24 -13.23
N LEU A 45 -0.38 -9.41 -14.24
CA LEU A 45 -1.47 -8.69 -14.93
C LEU A 45 -2.40 -9.63 -15.70
N ALA A 46 -1.94 -10.80 -16.13
CA ALA A 46 -2.75 -11.82 -16.79
C ALA A 46 -3.55 -12.69 -15.81
N ASP A 47 -3.22 -12.66 -14.52
CA ASP A 47 -3.94 -13.43 -13.50
C ASP A 47 -5.27 -12.76 -13.16
N SER A 48 -6.35 -13.27 -13.78
CA SER A 48 -7.72 -12.80 -13.57
C SER A 48 -8.44 -13.49 -12.39
N THR A 49 -7.75 -14.39 -11.67
CA THR A 49 -8.38 -15.21 -10.62
C THR A 49 -8.53 -14.48 -9.29
N GLY A 50 -7.88 -13.32 -9.16
CA GLY A 50 -7.81 -12.57 -7.92
C GLY A 50 -8.79 -11.42 -7.81
N GLU A 51 -9.19 -11.14 -6.57
CA GLU A 51 -9.86 -9.90 -6.25
C GLU A 51 -8.97 -8.70 -6.60
N PRO A 52 -9.54 -7.58 -7.05
CA PRO A 52 -8.79 -6.34 -7.19
C PRO A 52 -8.27 -5.85 -5.83
N GLY A 53 -7.34 -4.90 -5.84
CA GLY A 53 -6.84 -4.31 -4.59
C GLY A 53 -5.64 -5.02 -3.96
N TYR A 54 -5.08 -6.05 -4.59
CA TYR A 54 -3.84 -6.69 -4.15
C TYR A 54 -2.63 -5.77 -4.27
N ARG A 55 -1.58 -6.06 -3.49
CA ARG A 55 -0.26 -5.44 -3.60
C ARG A 55 0.81 -6.45 -4.02
N VAL A 56 1.88 -5.90 -4.60
CA VAL A 56 3.04 -6.66 -5.06
C VAL A 56 4.27 -6.25 -4.26
N LEU A 57 4.99 -7.25 -3.74
CA LEU A 57 6.32 -7.10 -3.18
C LEU A 57 7.34 -7.45 -4.26
N ASN A 58 8.15 -6.50 -4.69
CA ASN A 58 9.19 -6.74 -5.68
C ASN A 58 10.57 -6.77 -4.99
N LEU A 59 11.16 -7.95 -4.92
CA LEU A 59 12.49 -8.18 -4.33
C LEU A 59 13.61 -8.12 -5.38
N SER A 60 13.28 -7.88 -6.66
CA SER A 60 14.28 -7.70 -7.71
C SER A 60 14.84 -6.29 -7.79
N VAL A 61 14.22 -5.35 -7.10
CA VAL A 61 14.62 -3.94 -7.00
C VAL A 61 14.74 -3.53 -5.53
N SER A 62 15.25 -2.32 -5.27
CA SER A 62 15.25 -1.77 -3.91
C SER A 62 13.83 -1.40 -3.52
N THR A 63 13.12 -2.30 -2.87
CA THR A 63 11.67 -2.24 -2.60
C THR A 63 11.18 -0.86 -2.11
N PHE A 64 11.93 -0.20 -1.23
CA PHE A 64 11.51 1.07 -0.60
C PHE A 64 12.18 2.31 -1.21
N ASN A 65 13.08 2.13 -2.20
CA ASN A 65 13.81 3.21 -2.87
C ASN A 65 13.65 3.20 -4.39
N ASP A 66 12.79 2.33 -4.93
CA ASP A 66 12.52 2.21 -6.36
C ASP A 66 11.01 2.29 -6.61
N ALA A 67 10.60 3.04 -7.63
CA ALA A 67 9.19 3.24 -7.97
C ALA A 67 8.73 2.43 -9.19
N SER A 68 9.60 1.64 -9.81
CA SER A 68 9.30 0.94 -11.07
C SER A 68 8.12 -0.02 -10.97
N THR A 69 7.98 -0.73 -9.84
CA THR A 69 6.85 -1.63 -9.58
C THR A 69 5.51 -0.90 -9.63
N SER A 70 5.47 0.37 -9.20
CA SER A 70 4.24 1.16 -9.14
C SER A 70 3.68 1.59 -10.50
N TYR A 71 4.44 1.38 -11.60
CA TYR A 71 3.93 1.61 -12.94
C TYR A 71 2.89 0.56 -13.38
N PHE A 72 2.97 -0.63 -12.82
CA PHE A 72 2.13 -1.76 -13.24
C PHE A 72 1.27 -2.31 -12.13
N HIS A 73 1.67 -2.13 -10.87
CA HIS A 73 1.02 -2.74 -9.71
C HIS A 73 0.92 -1.78 -8.54
N ARG A 74 0.00 -2.04 -7.61
CA ARG A 74 0.06 -1.46 -6.27
C ARG A 74 1.26 -2.08 -5.55
N SER A 75 2.27 -1.28 -5.29
CA SER A 75 3.47 -1.74 -4.60
C SER A 75 3.33 -1.58 -3.09
N VAL A 76 3.86 -2.52 -2.31
CA VAL A 76 4.06 -2.34 -0.86
C VAL A 76 5.22 -1.40 -0.56
N GLY A 77 6.07 -1.13 -1.54
CA GLY A 77 7.20 -0.22 -1.45
C GLY A 77 6.99 1.05 -2.27
N GLY A 78 8.09 1.53 -2.82
CA GLY A 78 8.13 2.73 -3.65
C GLY A 78 8.89 3.87 -2.99
N TYR A 79 9.23 4.86 -3.80
CA TYR A 79 9.92 6.07 -3.36
C TYR A 79 9.15 7.31 -3.81
N HIS A 80 8.71 8.12 -2.86
CA HIS A 80 8.16 9.45 -3.13
C HIS A 80 8.25 10.35 -1.88
N GLY A 81 8.27 11.67 -2.07
CA GLY A 81 8.47 12.64 -1.01
C GLY A 81 7.27 12.87 -0.07
N ALA A 82 6.08 12.36 -0.42
CA ALA A 82 4.85 12.55 0.35
C ALA A 82 4.38 11.27 1.06
N LYS A 83 5.32 10.38 1.42
CA LYS A 83 5.01 9.17 2.18
C LYS A 83 4.48 9.52 3.58
N LEU A 84 3.41 8.85 4.01
CA LEU A 84 2.91 9.00 5.38
C LEU A 84 3.96 8.49 6.38
N HIS A 85 4.17 9.23 7.46
CA HIS A 85 5.15 8.87 8.48
C HIS A 85 4.85 7.49 9.09
N ARG A 86 3.57 7.20 9.39
CA ARG A 86 3.16 5.88 9.88
C ARG A 86 3.55 4.73 8.95
N TYR A 87 3.47 4.95 7.64
CA TYR A 87 3.91 3.93 6.69
C TYR A 87 5.43 3.74 6.72
N GLN A 88 6.19 4.81 6.99
CA GLN A 88 7.63 4.70 7.21
C GLN A 88 7.94 3.91 8.49
N ASP A 89 7.20 4.15 9.58
CA ASP A 89 7.35 3.37 10.82
C ASP A 89 7.06 1.89 10.58
N LEU A 90 6.03 1.59 9.78
CA LEU A 90 5.70 0.21 9.40
C LEU A 90 6.82 -0.45 8.57
N ILE A 91 7.46 0.32 7.67
CA ILE A 91 8.65 -0.14 6.94
C ILE A 91 9.78 -0.45 7.92
N ASP A 92 10.11 0.46 8.81
CA ASP A 92 11.27 0.36 9.69
C ASP A 92 11.12 -0.75 10.73
N ARG A 93 9.91 -0.92 11.28
CA ARG A 93 9.66 -1.89 12.34
C ARG A 93 9.33 -3.30 11.82
N HIS A 94 8.68 -3.42 10.65
CA HIS A 94 8.14 -4.69 10.17
C HIS A 94 8.54 -5.07 8.74
N LEU A 95 8.28 -4.21 7.75
CA LEU A 95 8.45 -4.60 6.35
C LEU A 95 9.91 -4.84 5.99
N SER A 96 10.85 -4.01 6.47
CA SER A 96 12.29 -4.24 6.29
C SER A 96 12.81 -5.51 6.95
N LYS A 97 12.08 -6.04 7.92
CA LYS A 97 12.38 -7.28 8.65
C LYS A 97 11.61 -8.49 8.12
N MET A 98 10.91 -8.34 7.00
CA MET A 98 10.11 -9.40 6.37
C MET A 98 9.04 -10.00 7.30
N ASN A 99 8.38 -9.16 8.11
CA ASN A 99 7.26 -9.62 8.92
C ASN A 99 6.07 -9.98 8.03
N MET A 100 5.83 -11.27 7.84
CA MET A 100 4.78 -11.78 6.94
C MET A 100 3.37 -11.44 7.41
N ASN A 101 3.12 -11.30 8.73
CA ASN A 101 1.81 -10.85 9.22
C ASN A 101 1.43 -9.49 8.65
N VAL A 102 2.40 -8.56 8.60
CA VAL A 102 2.18 -7.21 8.07
C VAL A 102 2.05 -7.23 6.55
N TYR A 103 2.82 -8.05 5.85
CA TYR A 103 2.63 -8.23 4.40
C TYR A 103 1.25 -8.82 4.08
N ASN A 104 0.79 -9.79 4.87
CA ASN A 104 -0.53 -10.40 4.71
C ASN A 104 -1.65 -9.37 4.93
N MET A 105 -1.55 -8.56 5.99
CA MET A 105 -2.44 -7.45 6.31
C MET A 105 -2.51 -6.41 5.19
N LEU A 106 -1.38 -6.12 4.55
CA LEU A 106 -1.29 -5.23 3.39
C LEU A 106 -1.79 -5.89 2.08
N ASN A 107 -2.38 -7.06 2.14
CA ASN A 107 -2.85 -7.82 0.97
C ASN A 107 -1.74 -8.00 -0.08
N THR A 108 -0.54 -8.36 0.38
CA THR A 108 0.60 -8.66 -0.49
C THR A 108 0.41 -10.04 -1.10
N ARG A 109 -0.23 -10.09 -2.26
CA ARG A 109 -0.63 -11.33 -2.92
C ARG A 109 0.47 -11.93 -3.79
N TYR A 110 1.30 -11.10 -4.38
CA TYR A 110 2.37 -11.54 -5.27
C TYR A 110 3.72 -11.03 -4.79
N VAL A 111 4.73 -11.90 -4.92
CA VAL A 111 6.13 -11.56 -4.66
C VAL A 111 6.93 -11.82 -5.93
N ILE A 112 7.60 -10.81 -6.46
CA ILE A 112 8.54 -10.94 -7.56
C ILE A 112 9.92 -11.23 -6.99
N VAL A 113 10.49 -12.37 -7.34
CA VAL A 113 11.78 -12.84 -6.83
C VAL A 113 12.76 -13.03 -7.98
N PRO A 114 13.99 -12.52 -7.89
CA PRO A 114 15.03 -12.83 -8.86
C PRO A 114 15.58 -14.26 -8.57
N ASP A 115 15.69 -15.07 -9.61
CA ASP A 115 16.47 -16.29 -9.56
C ASP A 115 17.96 -15.94 -9.45
N GLN A 116 18.59 -16.43 -8.41
CA GLN A 116 19.99 -16.06 -8.09
C GLN A 116 21.02 -16.59 -9.10
N GLN A 117 20.68 -17.64 -9.86
CA GLN A 117 21.58 -18.24 -10.82
C GLN A 117 21.42 -17.66 -12.23
N THR A 118 20.19 -17.43 -12.64
CA THR A 118 19.87 -17.00 -14.01
C THR A 118 19.53 -15.54 -14.13
N GLY A 119 19.25 -14.85 -13.02
CA GLY A 119 18.72 -13.48 -12.98
C GLY A 119 17.29 -13.34 -13.52
N ARG A 120 16.63 -14.44 -13.87
CA ARG A 120 15.24 -14.40 -14.32
C ARG A 120 14.29 -14.07 -13.18
N LEU A 121 13.26 -13.30 -13.47
CA LEU A 121 12.23 -12.98 -12.48
C LEU A 121 11.19 -14.09 -12.47
N SER A 122 10.80 -14.51 -11.27
CA SER A 122 9.69 -15.43 -11.03
C SER A 122 8.65 -14.79 -10.13
N VAL A 123 7.39 -15.19 -10.28
CA VAL A 123 6.28 -14.73 -9.45
C VAL A 123 5.93 -15.83 -8.47
N GLN A 124 5.91 -15.48 -7.20
CA GLN A 124 5.40 -16.33 -6.13
C GLN A 124 4.05 -15.79 -5.67
N HIS A 125 3.08 -16.67 -5.53
CA HIS A 125 1.76 -16.33 -4.97
C HIS A 125 1.79 -16.52 -3.45
N ASN A 126 1.32 -15.53 -2.70
CA ASN A 126 1.14 -15.60 -1.26
C ASN A 126 -0.32 -15.97 -0.94
N PRO A 127 -0.62 -17.21 -0.57
CA PRO A 127 -1.99 -17.64 -0.24
C PRO A 127 -2.48 -17.12 1.11
N GLU A 128 -1.57 -16.63 1.97
CA GLU A 128 -1.88 -16.13 3.31
C GLU A 128 -2.26 -14.64 3.34
N ALA A 129 -2.25 -13.95 2.18
CA ALA A 129 -2.69 -12.57 2.12
C ALA A 129 -4.14 -12.45 2.62
N ASN A 130 -4.42 -11.49 3.51
CA ASN A 130 -5.72 -11.37 4.19
C ASN A 130 -6.87 -11.03 3.23
N GLY A 131 -6.57 -10.49 2.05
CA GLY A 131 -7.55 -10.00 1.09
C GLY A 131 -7.67 -8.48 1.12
N ALA A 132 -8.54 -7.94 0.27
CA ALA A 132 -8.80 -6.50 0.22
C ALA A 132 -9.61 -6.01 1.43
N ALA A 133 -10.44 -6.90 2.00
CA ALA A 133 -11.15 -6.70 3.25
C ALA A 133 -11.47 -8.06 3.90
N TRP A 134 -11.63 -8.09 5.21
CA TRP A 134 -12.00 -9.31 5.96
C TRP A 134 -12.67 -8.94 7.28
N PHE A 135 -13.48 -9.83 7.81
CA PHE A 135 -14.02 -9.73 9.18
C PHE A 135 -13.03 -10.30 10.17
N VAL A 136 -12.91 -9.66 11.34
CA VAL A 136 -12.08 -10.15 12.45
C VAL A 136 -12.89 -10.81 13.53
N ASP A 137 -12.27 -11.78 14.23
CA ASP A 137 -12.88 -12.52 15.33
C ASP A 137 -12.94 -11.69 16.63
N SER A 138 -11.98 -10.77 16.78
CA SER A 138 -11.86 -9.93 17.97
C SER A 138 -11.09 -8.64 17.70
N VAL A 139 -11.19 -7.70 18.63
CA VAL A 139 -10.42 -6.45 18.67
C VAL A 139 -9.58 -6.42 19.94
N ALA A 140 -8.30 -6.13 19.78
CA ALA A 140 -7.37 -5.91 20.87
C ALA A 140 -7.10 -4.40 21.02
N PHE A 141 -7.54 -3.81 22.12
CA PHE A 141 -7.27 -2.40 22.39
C PHE A 141 -5.90 -2.21 23.02
N VAL A 142 -5.23 -1.15 22.64
CA VAL A 142 -3.92 -0.73 23.15
C VAL A 142 -3.90 0.76 23.46
N GLU A 143 -3.16 1.14 24.51
CA GLU A 143 -3.15 2.51 25.03
C GLU A 143 -2.42 3.50 24.12
N THR A 144 -1.46 3.04 23.31
CA THR A 144 -0.58 3.92 22.54
C THR A 144 -0.30 3.39 21.13
N PRO A 145 -0.01 4.28 20.16
CA PRO A 145 0.41 3.89 18.82
C PRO A 145 1.68 3.02 18.81
N ASP A 146 2.59 3.18 19.76
CA ASP A 146 3.78 2.33 19.84
C ASP A 146 3.41 0.89 20.23
N LEU A 147 2.47 0.70 21.14
CA LEU A 147 1.95 -0.62 21.45
C LEU A 147 1.15 -1.21 20.30
N GLU A 148 0.44 -0.36 19.53
CA GLU A 148 -0.31 -0.78 18.35
C GLU A 148 0.64 -1.40 17.30
N ILE A 149 1.70 -0.69 16.93
CA ILE A 149 2.65 -1.21 15.95
C ILE A 149 3.46 -2.40 16.47
N ASP A 150 3.85 -2.40 17.73
CA ASP A 150 4.63 -3.49 18.32
C ASP A 150 3.81 -4.79 18.40
N ALA A 151 2.50 -4.70 18.65
CA ALA A 151 1.59 -5.85 18.67
C ALA A 151 1.54 -6.59 17.32
N LEU A 152 1.74 -5.90 16.20
CA LEU A 152 1.77 -6.51 14.85
C LEU A 152 2.90 -7.53 14.67
N THR A 153 3.86 -7.59 15.60
CA THR A 153 4.94 -8.58 15.55
C THR A 153 4.42 -10.00 15.68
N THR A 154 3.40 -10.21 16.49
CA THR A 154 2.89 -11.54 16.83
C THR A 154 1.39 -11.74 16.60
N THR A 155 0.66 -10.65 16.34
CA THR A 155 -0.79 -10.72 16.13
C THR A 155 -1.12 -11.36 14.79
N ASP A 156 -2.02 -12.32 14.77
CA ASP A 156 -2.67 -12.76 13.54
C ASP A 156 -3.70 -11.72 13.11
N THR A 157 -3.29 -10.80 12.25
CA THR A 157 -4.11 -9.69 11.78
C THR A 157 -5.32 -10.12 10.93
N LYS A 158 -5.39 -11.39 10.53
CA LYS A 158 -6.57 -11.94 9.88
C LYS A 158 -7.72 -12.18 10.87
N ARG A 159 -7.38 -12.40 12.13
CA ARG A 159 -8.35 -12.75 13.19
C ARG A 159 -8.54 -11.66 14.23
N VAL A 160 -7.52 -10.84 14.46
CA VAL A 160 -7.51 -9.83 15.52
C VAL A 160 -7.12 -8.48 14.93
N ALA A 161 -7.97 -7.48 15.05
CA ALA A 161 -7.61 -6.09 14.76
C ALA A 161 -7.01 -5.45 16.02
N VAL A 162 -5.84 -4.85 15.90
CA VAL A 162 -5.23 -4.04 16.98
C VAL A 162 -5.70 -2.60 16.82
N VAL A 163 -6.27 -2.02 17.85
CA VAL A 163 -6.90 -0.70 17.80
C VAL A 163 -6.45 0.16 18.97
N ASP A 164 -6.02 1.38 18.68
CA ASP A 164 -5.71 2.40 19.69
C ASP A 164 -7.00 2.76 20.47
N GLU A 165 -6.94 2.80 21.82
CA GLU A 165 -8.07 3.09 22.71
C GLU A 165 -8.83 4.37 22.38
N ARG A 166 -8.18 5.34 21.71
CA ARG A 166 -8.89 6.56 21.23
C ARG A 166 -10.06 6.29 20.31
N PHE A 167 -10.13 5.11 19.69
CA PHE A 167 -11.21 4.68 18.81
C PHE A 167 -12.22 3.74 19.49
N ALA A 168 -12.07 3.48 20.79
CA ALA A 168 -12.94 2.55 21.52
C ALA A 168 -14.42 2.94 21.47
N ASP A 169 -14.72 4.25 21.45
CA ASP A 169 -16.10 4.75 21.37
C ASP A 169 -16.79 4.36 20.06
N ALA A 170 -16.04 4.19 18.98
CA ALA A 170 -16.61 3.74 17.69
C ALA A 170 -17.05 2.28 17.68
N LEU A 171 -16.64 1.51 18.69
CA LEU A 171 -16.95 0.08 18.85
C LEU A 171 -17.86 -0.21 20.05
N GLN A 172 -18.46 0.83 20.68
CA GLN A 172 -19.36 0.61 21.80
C GLN A 172 -20.55 -0.27 21.41
N GLY A 173 -20.70 -1.38 22.12
CA GLY A 173 -21.80 -2.33 21.89
C GLY A 173 -21.54 -3.37 20.79
N VAL A 174 -20.47 -3.23 20.01
CA VAL A 174 -20.08 -4.22 19.00
C VAL A 174 -19.16 -5.27 19.63
N VAL A 175 -19.55 -6.52 19.56
CA VAL A 175 -18.75 -7.67 20.01
C VAL A 175 -18.41 -8.51 18.80
N PRO A 176 -17.25 -8.32 18.19
CA PRO A 176 -16.82 -9.16 17.08
C PRO A 176 -16.75 -10.62 17.50
N ALA A 177 -17.20 -11.51 16.64
CA ALA A 177 -17.13 -12.94 16.88
C ALA A 177 -16.78 -13.66 15.58
N ALA A 178 -16.06 -14.76 15.71
CA ALA A 178 -15.76 -15.63 14.59
C ALA A 178 -17.07 -16.15 13.97
N ASP A 179 -17.28 -15.84 12.71
CA ASP A 179 -18.42 -16.35 11.93
C ASP A 179 -17.95 -16.83 10.56
N SER A 180 -17.94 -18.13 10.37
CA SER A 180 -17.51 -18.75 9.10
C SER A 180 -18.47 -18.49 7.93
N THR A 181 -19.64 -17.93 8.17
CA THR A 181 -20.62 -17.55 7.15
C THR A 181 -20.51 -16.10 6.74
N ALA A 182 -19.82 -15.28 7.55
CA ALA A 182 -19.52 -13.90 7.19
C ALA A 182 -18.47 -13.84 6.07
N SER A 183 -18.69 -13.00 5.10
CA SER A 183 -17.77 -12.78 3.99
C SER A 183 -17.83 -11.35 3.51
N ILE A 184 -16.70 -10.84 3.02
CA ILE A 184 -16.58 -9.54 2.37
C ILE A 184 -15.61 -9.67 1.22
N ARG A 185 -15.92 -9.09 0.07
CA ARG A 185 -15.05 -9.10 -1.10
C ARG A 185 -15.11 -7.77 -1.85
N MET A 186 -13.98 -7.34 -2.38
CA MET A 186 -13.93 -6.16 -3.25
C MET A 186 -14.48 -6.52 -4.64
N THR A 187 -15.42 -5.71 -5.14
CA THR A 187 -16.02 -5.88 -6.47
C THR A 187 -15.54 -4.85 -7.47
N GLU A 188 -15.14 -3.67 -7.00
CA GLU A 188 -14.62 -2.61 -7.85
C GLU A 188 -13.48 -1.87 -7.14
N TYR A 189 -12.40 -1.62 -7.88
CA TYR A 189 -11.29 -0.78 -7.46
C TYR A 189 -11.03 0.33 -8.48
N ARG A 190 -11.17 1.57 -8.02
CA ARG A 190 -10.68 2.78 -8.71
C ARG A 190 -9.88 3.62 -7.72
N VAL A 191 -9.09 4.53 -8.21
CA VAL A 191 -8.26 5.42 -7.37
C VAL A 191 -9.08 6.18 -6.32
N ASN A 192 -10.32 6.54 -6.66
CA ASN A 192 -11.22 7.35 -5.83
C ASN A 192 -12.52 6.63 -5.45
N LEU A 193 -12.63 5.33 -5.74
CA LEU A 193 -13.82 4.54 -5.43
C LEU A 193 -13.44 3.09 -5.22
N GLN A 194 -13.88 2.53 -4.12
CA GLN A 194 -13.79 1.11 -3.83
C GLN A 194 -15.17 0.60 -3.45
N ARG A 195 -15.56 -0.54 -3.99
CA ARG A 195 -16.82 -1.19 -3.67
C ARG A 195 -16.59 -2.58 -3.18
N TYR A 196 -17.37 -2.94 -2.19
CA TYR A 196 -17.35 -4.25 -1.56
C TYR A 196 -18.76 -4.80 -1.51
N GLU A 197 -18.89 -6.10 -1.63
CA GLU A 197 -20.07 -6.85 -1.28
C GLU A 197 -19.78 -7.66 -0.03
N TYR A 198 -20.70 -7.69 0.91
CA TYR A 198 -20.53 -8.45 2.14
C TYR A 198 -21.79 -9.23 2.51
N THR A 199 -21.59 -10.28 3.28
CA THR A 199 -22.62 -11.01 4.01
C THR A 199 -22.18 -11.10 5.46
N ALA A 200 -23.01 -10.61 6.38
CA ALA A 200 -22.74 -10.69 7.81
C ALA A 200 -24.06 -10.98 8.52
N PRO A 201 -24.21 -12.16 9.12
CA PRO A 201 -25.44 -12.53 9.84
C PRO A 201 -25.60 -11.81 11.18
N ALA A 202 -24.53 -11.20 11.70
CA ALA A 202 -24.49 -10.43 12.93
C ALA A 202 -23.61 -9.18 12.76
N GLU A 203 -23.69 -8.27 13.73
CA GLU A 203 -22.76 -7.14 13.81
C GLU A 203 -21.32 -7.63 13.97
N GLY A 204 -20.40 -6.97 13.29
CA GLY A 204 -18.99 -7.35 13.31
C GLY A 204 -18.08 -6.19 12.90
N VAL A 205 -16.79 -6.44 12.95
CA VAL A 205 -15.76 -5.48 12.51
C VAL A 205 -15.09 -6.00 11.26
N ALA A 206 -15.18 -5.22 10.19
CA ALA A 206 -14.47 -5.48 8.94
C ALA A 206 -13.22 -4.59 8.87
N VAL A 207 -12.09 -5.21 8.57
CA VAL A 207 -10.82 -4.52 8.30
C VAL A 207 -10.61 -4.44 6.80
N PHE A 208 -10.17 -3.27 6.34
CA PHE A 208 -9.89 -3.00 4.93
C PHE A 208 -8.39 -2.81 4.75
N SER A 209 -7.80 -3.50 3.79
CA SER A 209 -6.37 -3.37 3.47
C SER A 209 -6.08 -2.06 2.74
N GLU A 210 -6.47 -0.93 3.34
CA GLU A 210 -6.20 0.41 2.85
C GLU A 210 -5.48 1.25 3.90
N ILE A 211 -4.69 2.21 3.42
CA ILE A 211 -3.98 3.12 4.34
C ILE A 211 -4.99 4.12 4.89
N TYR A 212 -5.12 4.15 6.22
CA TYR A 212 -6.01 5.09 6.88
C TYR A 212 -5.63 6.54 6.59
N TYR A 213 -6.55 7.28 5.99
CA TYR A 213 -6.41 8.71 5.71
C TYR A 213 -7.75 9.43 5.91
N PRO A 214 -7.99 10.03 7.09
CA PRO A 214 -9.30 10.53 7.48
C PRO A 214 -9.80 11.73 6.66
N HIS A 215 -8.91 12.40 5.93
CA HIS A 215 -9.26 13.55 5.10
C HIS A 215 -9.57 13.21 3.64
N GLY A 216 -9.44 11.94 3.24
CA GLY A 216 -9.56 11.52 1.85
C GLY A 216 -10.63 10.47 1.59
N TRP A 217 -11.16 9.82 2.62
CA TRP A 217 -12.15 8.76 2.50
C TRP A 217 -13.46 9.09 3.19
N THR A 218 -14.55 8.64 2.61
CA THR A 218 -15.87 8.56 3.25
C THR A 218 -16.40 7.16 3.02
N ALA A 219 -16.85 6.49 4.08
CA ALA A 219 -17.41 5.15 4.01
C ALA A 219 -18.94 5.21 3.93
N TYR A 220 -19.51 4.30 3.15
CA TYR A 220 -20.96 4.13 3.04
C TYR A 220 -21.29 2.65 3.19
N VAL A 221 -22.33 2.36 3.95
CA VAL A 221 -22.94 1.03 4.07
C VAL A 221 -24.38 1.12 3.56
N ASP A 222 -24.71 0.36 2.52
CA ASP A 222 -26.02 0.36 1.87
C ASP A 222 -26.53 1.77 1.46
N GLY A 223 -25.58 2.64 1.14
CA GLY A 223 -25.85 4.01 0.66
C GLY A 223 -25.94 5.07 1.77
N GLU A 224 -25.87 4.68 3.04
CA GLU A 224 -25.80 5.57 4.18
C GLU A 224 -24.34 5.76 4.65
N GLU A 225 -23.97 6.99 5.03
CA GLU A 225 -22.64 7.27 5.53
C GLU A 225 -22.40 6.52 6.85
N ALA A 226 -21.27 5.84 6.93
CA ALA A 226 -20.87 5.03 8.08
C ALA A 226 -19.54 5.52 8.67
N PRO A 227 -19.39 5.52 9.99
CA PRO A 227 -18.13 5.84 10.63
C PRO A 227 -17.08 4.77 10.33
N TYR A 228 -15.83 5.18 10.23
CA TYR A 228 -14.69 4.28 10.15
C TYR A 228 -13.54 4.79 11.01
N PHE A 229 -12.66 3.91 11.39
CA PHE A 229 -11.54 4.20 12.26
C PHE A 229 -10.28 3.46 11.80
N ARG A 230 -9.14 3.79 12.38
CA ARG A 230 -7.88 3.12 12.09
C ARG A 230 -7.73 1.87 12.95
N ALA A 231 -7.24 0.79 12.33
CA ALA A 231 -6.79 -0.42 12.98
C ALA A 231 -5.40 -0.80 12.43
N ASP A 232 -4.67 -1.59 13.18
CA ASP A 232 -3.38 -2.19 12.79
C ASP A 232 -2.30 -1.16 12.41
N TYR A 233 -2.33 -0.03 13.17
CA TYR A 233 -1.40 1.08 13.02
C TYR A 233 -1.67 1.88 11.75
#